data_92123edff57cc6bcc2b8a2f1f0fdf484
#
_entry.id   92123edff57cc6bcc2b8a2f1f0fdf484
#
_cell.length_a   1.000
_cell.length_b   1.000
_cell.length_c   1.000
_cell.angle_alpha   90.00
_cell.angle_beta   90.00
_cell.angle_gamma   90.00
#
_symmetry.space_group_name_H-M   'P 1'
#
loop_
_entity.id
_entity.type
_entity.pdbx_description
1 polymer ?
#
loop_
_entity_poly.entity_id
_entity_poly.type
_entity_poly.pdbx_seq_one_letter_code
_entity_poly.pdbx_strand_id
1 'polypeptide(L)'
;MQADALPMPARQSQVLALLGHFYLKQGYAQRAMTVFTALEILDPNTLGHVRANALACRRAGRLEQALACLDKLALRGQINAPYHLLRAQVLQGLARPQEAEQAMRAYLQARAPHRPPEDSAP
;
A
#
# COMPACT_ATOMS: atom_id res chain seq x y z
N MET A 1 25.67 -26.47 -5.29
CA MET A 1 25.14 -26.28 -5.39
C MET A 1 24.28 -25.60 -5.09
N GLN A 2 24.18 -25.05 -5.23
CA GLN A 2 23.42 -24.35 -4.89
C GLN A 2 22.27 -24.88 -4.69
N ALA A 3 22.13 -25.51 -3.94
CA ALA A 3 20.96 -26.09 -3.53
C ALA A 3 19.88 -25.12 -3.23
N ASP A 4 20.22 -23.94 -3.10
CA ASP A 4 19.25 -22.94 -2.77
C ASP A 4 18.31 -22.74 -3.92
N ALA A 5 17.04 -22.94 -3.68
CA ALA A 5 16.03 -22.65 -4.66
C ALA A 5 15.94 -21.19 -4.97
N LEU A 6 16.21 -20.34 -3.97
CA LEU A 6 16.08 -18.90 -4.11
C LEU A 6 17.43 -18.23 -3.99
N PRO A 7 17.68 -17.18 -4.77
CA PRO A 7 18.87 -16.36 -4.55
C PRO A 7 18.83 -15.72 -3.17
N MET A 8 19.99 -15.41 -2.64
CA MET A 8 20.10 -14.77 -1.33
C MET A 8 19.27 -13.49 -1.22
N PRO A 9 19.32 -12.58 -2.22
CA PRO A 9 18.49 -11.37 -2.09
C PRO A 9 17.00 -11.68 -1.95
N ALA A 10 16.50 -12.66 -2.67
CA ALA A 10 15.09 -13.01 -2.57
C ALA A 10 14.74 -13.54 -1.18
N ARG A 11 15.63 -14.34 -0.59
CA ARG A 11 15.39 -14.82 0.77
C ARG A 11 15.40 -13.69 1.77
N GLN A 12 16.37 -12.80 1.64
CA GLN A 12 16.46 -11.65 2.53
C GLN A 12 15.21 -10.81 2.44
N SER A 13 14.71 -10.59 1.22
CA SER A 13 13.49 -9.82 1.02
C SER A 13 12.30 -10.49 1.69
N GLN A 14 12.20 -11.81 1.60
CA GLN A 14 11.10 -12.53 2.22
C GLN A 14 11.14 -12.41 3.74
N VAL A 15 12.33 -12.59 4.32
CA VAL A 15 12.48 -12.48 5.77
C VAL A 15 12.16 -11.07 6.24
N LEU A 16 12.69 -10.07 5.54
CA LEU A 16 12.41 -8.68 5.89
C LEU A 16 10.94 -8.33 5.74
N ALA A 17 10.29 -8.86 4.71
CA ALA A 17 8.87 -8.61 4.52
C ALA A 17 8.07 -9.18 5.68
N LEU A 18 8.40 -10.39 6.13
CA LEU A 18 7.73 -10.97 7.28
C LEU A 18 7.92 -10.12 8.53
N LEU A 19 9.14 -9.62 8.72
CA LEU A 19 9.42 -8.75 9.86
C LEU A 19 8.62 -7.46 9.77
N GLY A 20 8.57 -6.86 8.58
CA GLY A 20 7.80 -5.63 8.38
C GLY A 20 6.33 -5.82 8.67
N HIS A 21 5.75 -6.92 8.18
CA HIS A 21 4.34 -7.21 8.44
C HIS A 21 4.09 -7.52 9.92
N PHE A 22 5.03 -8.18 10.57
CA PHE A 22 4.95 -8.41 12.00
C PHE A 22 4.89 -7.08 12.75
N TYR A 23 5.77 -6.15 12.39
CA TYR A 23 5.76 -4.83 13.03
C TYR A 23 4.45 -4.10 12.81
N LEU A 24 3.90 -4.16 11.59
CA LEU A 24 2.61 -3.54 11.32
C LEU A 24 1.52 -4.14 12.20
N LYS A 25 1.52 -5.45 12.32
CA LYS A 25 0.50 -6.14 13.09
C LYS A 25 0.60 -5.80 14.58
N GLN A 26 1.81 -5.59 15.07
CA GLN A 26 2.05 -5.24 16.46
C GLN A 26 1.91 -3.75 16.76
N GLY A 27 1.67 -2.94 15.73
CA GLY A 27 1.51 -1.51 15.92
C GLY A 27 2.80 -0.71 15.91
N TYR A 28 3.91 -1.32 15.52
CA TYR A 28 5.20 -0.63 15.44
C TYR A 28 5.38 -0.04 14.04
N ALA A 29 4.56 0.96 13.73
CA ALA A 29 4.51 1.50 12.37
C ALA A 29 5.82 2.10 11.91
N GLN A 30 6.54 2.78 12.81
CA GLN A 30 7.81 3.40 12.47
C GLN A 30 8.84 2.35 12.06
N ARG A 31 8.90 1.25 12.81
CA ARG A 31 9.81 0.16 12.47
C ARG A 31 9.42 -0.51 11.17
N ALA A 32 8.13 -0.70 10.97
CA ALA A 32 7.63 -1.27 9.71
C ALA A 32 8.02 -0.38 8.53
N MET A 33 7.87 0.92 8.68
CA MET A 33 8.24 1.87 7.64
C MET A 33 9.72 1.74 7.28
N THR A 34 10.59 1.61 8.27
CA THR A 34 12.01 1.44 8.04
C THR A 34 12.28 0.18 7.23
N VAL A 35 11.64 -0.93 7.61
CA VAL A 35 11.83 -2.20 6.92
C VAL A 35 11.33 -2.13 5.48
N PHE A 36 10.14 -1.59 5.26
CA PHE A 36 9.59 -1.53 3.90
C PHE A 36 10.31 -0.53 3.01
N THR A 37 10.84 0.54 3.59
CA THR A 37 11.69 1.46 2.81
C THR A 37 12.93 0.74 2.30
N ALA A 38 13.56 -0.06 3.15
CA ALA A 38 14.71 -0.86 2.74
C ALA A 38 14.31 -1.88 1.66
N LEU A 39 13.13 -2.50 1.82
CA LEU A 39 12.66 -3.47 0.83
C LEU A 39 12.39 -2.86 -0.52
N GLU A 40 11.92 -1.62 -0.57
CA GLU A 40 11.74 -0.95 -1.86
C GLU A 40 13.06 -0.79 -2.60
N ILE A 41 14.14 -0.63 -1.86
CA ILE A 41 15.48 -0.51 -2.46
C ILE A 41 16.01 -1.87 -2.88
N LEU A 42 15.86 -2.88 -2.03
CA LEU A 42 16.40 -4.21 -2.27
C LEU A 42 15.61 -4.98 -3.33
N ASP A 43 14.33 -4.71 -3.42
CA ASP A 43 13.43 -5.48 -4.28
C ASP A 43 12.41 -4.52 -4.92
N PRO A 44 12.88 -3.66 -5.84
CA PRO A 44 12.05 -2.56 -6.35
C PRO A 44 10.87 -3.02 -7.23
N ASN A 45 10.88 -4.26 -7.67
CA ASN A 45 9.84 -4.74 -8.58
C ASN A 45 8.64 -5.33 -7.84
N THR A 46 8.71 -5.46 -6.53
CA THR A 46 7.61 -6.03 -5.75
C THR A 46 6.74 -4.91 -5.22
N LEU A 47 5.63 -4.66 -5.89
CA LEU A 47 4.73 -3.56 -5.54
C LEU A 47 4.09 -3.73 -4.17
N GLY A 48 4.04 -4.97 -3.67
CA GLY A 48 3.55 -5.21 -2.32
C GLY A 48 4.33 -4.48 -1.25
N HIS A 49 5.63 -4.29 -1.45
CA HIS A 49 6.44 -3.54 -0.49
C HIS A 49 6.04 -2.07 -0.47
N VAL A 50 5.78 -1.49 -1.64
CA VAL A 50 5.34 -0.09 -1.72
C VAL A 50 3.97 0.06 -1.05
N ARG A 51 3.09 -0.89 -1.29
CA ARG A 51 1.75 -0.86 -0.69
C ARG A 51 1.82 -0.95 0.83
N ALA A 52 2.63 -1.87 1.34
CA ALA A 52 2.81 -2.02 2.78
C ALA A 52 3.46 -0.78 3.38
N ASN A 53 4.41 -0.18 2.65
CA ASN A 53 5.07 1.03 3.14
C ASN A 53 4.09 2.21 3.18
N ALA A 54 3.22 2.32 2.22
CA ALA A 54 2.19 3.37 2.24
C ALA A 54 1.35 3.27 3.52
N LEU A 55 0.95 2.06 3.88
CA LEU A 55 0.19 1.84 5.10
C LEU A 55 1.02 2.15 6.34
N ALA A 56 2.27 1.69 6.37
CA ALA A 56 3.15 1.93 7.50
C ALA A 56 3.40 3.43 7.70
N CYS A 57 3.65 4.14 6.62
CA CYS A 57 3.86 5.59 6.67
C CYS A 57 2.63 6.31 7.22
N ARG A 58 1.44 5.91 6.77
CA ARG A 58 0.22 6.53 7.28
C ARG A 58 0.08 6.29 8.79
N ARG A 59 0.28 5.05 9.21
CA ARG A 59 0.16 4.72 10.63
C ARG A 59 1.22 5.39 11.49
N ALA A 60 2.39 5.64 10.90
CA ALA A 60 3.46 6.33 11.61
C ALA A 60 3.28 7.86 11.58
N GLY A 61 2.24 8.36 10.95
CA GLY A 61 1.99 9.79 10.84
C GLY A 61 2.83 10.47 9.78
N ARG A 62 3.52 9.72 8.94
CA ARG A 62 4.33 10.26 7.85
C ARG A 62 3.49 10.36 6.59
N LEU A 63 2.56 11.32 6.61
CA LEU A 63 1.52 11.36 5.59
C LEU A 63 2.04 11.76 4.22
N GLU A 64 3.03 12.65 4.15
CA GLU A 64 3.60 13.02 2.86
C GLU A 64 4.33 11.84 2.23
N GLN A 65 5.03 11.06 3.05
CA GLN A 65 5.70 9.86 2.56
C GLN A 65 4.69 8.81 2.11
N ALA A 66 3.58 8.69 2.83
CA ALA A 66 2.51 7.78 2.43
C ALA A 66 1.95 8.19 1.07
N LEU A 67 1.75 9.48 0.85
CA LEU A 67 1.25 9.95 -0.43
C LEU A 67 2.25 9.66 -1.55
N ALA A 68 3.55 9.81 -1.29
CA ALA A 68 4.57 9.48 -2.28
C ALA A 68 4.53 8.00 -2.66
N CYS A 69 4.31 7.11 -1.68
CA CYS A 69 4.17 5.69 -1.97
C CYS A 69 2.93 5.43 -2.84
N LEU A 70 1.83 6.09 -2.54
CA LEU A 70 0.62 5.95 -3.33
C LEU A 70 0.83 6.44 -4.76
N ASP A 71 1.60 7.52 -4.94
CA ASP A 71 1.92 8.00 -6.27
C ASP A 71 2.73 6.97 -7.06
N LYS A 72 3.66 6.29 -6.41
CA LYS A 72 4.42 5.20 -7.06
C LYS A 72 3.49 4.10 -7.51
N LEU A 73 2.52 3.73 -6.67
CA LEU A 73 1.55 2.69 -7.03
C LEU A 73 0.72 3.11 -8.23
N ALA A 74 0.29 4.36 -8.25
CA ALA A 74 -0.52 4.87 -9.35
C ALA A 74 0.25 4.83 -10.66
N LEU A 75 1.52 5.21 -10.63
CA LEU A 75 2.37 5.17 -11.82
C LEU A 75 2.54 3.75 -12.36
N ARG A 76 2.37 2.76 -11.52
CA ARG A 76 2.48 1.36 -11.91
C ARG A 76 1.12 0.73 -12.16
N GLY A 77 0.07 1.51 -12.24
CA GLY A 77 -1.27 1.03 -12.55
C GLY A 77 -1.98 0.34 -11.39
N GLN A 78 -1.47 0.48 -10.18
CA GLN A 78 -2.06 -0.18 -9.00
C GLN A 78 -3.11 0.73 -8.35
N ILE A 79 -4.12 1.06 -9.12
CA ILE A 79 -5.19 1.95 -8.68
C ILE A 79 -6.44 1.10 -8.44
N ASN A 80 -6.56 0.59 -7.23
CA ASN A 80 -7.63 -0.32 -6.84
C ASN A 80 -8.34 0.23 -5.60
N ALA A 81 -9.33 -0.50 -5.09
CA ALA A 81 -10.08 -0.03 -3.95
C ALA A 81 -9.20 0.26 -2.72
N PRO A 82 -8.28 -0.64 -2.32
CA PRO A 82 -7.40 -0.30 -1.19
C PRO A 82 -6.56 0.95 -1.42
N TYR A 83 -6.10 1.17 -2.66
CA TYR A 83 -5.37 2.39 -3.00
C TYR A 83 -6.21 3.63 -2.72
N HIS A 84 -7.44 3.64 -3.20
CA HIS A 84 -8.31 4.81 -3.03
C HIS A 84 -8.65 5.05 -1.56
N LEU A 85 -8.90 3.99 -0.81
CA LEU A 85 -9.21 4.14 0.60
C LEU A 85 -8.04 4.74 1.37
N LEU A 86 -6.85 4.20 1.15
CA LEU A 86 -5.67 4.70 1.84
C LEU A 86 -5.38 6.15 1.42
N ARG A 87 -5.56 6.45 0.14
CA ARG A 87 -5.35 7.81 -0.35
C ARG A 87 -6.33 8.78 0.30
N ALA A 88 -7.59 8.39 0.45
CA ALA A 88 -8.58 9.23 1.13
C ALA A 88 -8.16 9.50 2.57
N GLN A 89 -7.70 8.46 3.28
CA GLN A 89 -7.28 8.62 4.66
C GLN A 89 -6.06 9.54 4.78
N VAL A 90 -5.09 9.37 3.89
CA VAL A 90 -3.89 10.20 3.90
C VAL A 90 -4.24 11.66 3.60
N LEU A 91 -5.07 11.89 2.60
CA LEU A 91 -5.46 13.25 2.22
C LEU A 91 -6.28 13.92 3.31
N GLN A 92 -7.12 13.15 4.01
CA GLN A 92 -7.85 13.68 5.15
C GLN A 92 -6.89 14.13 6.24
N GLY A 93 -5.87 13.32 6.52
CA GLY A 93 -4.86 13.67 7.52
C GLY A 93 -4.03 14.89 7.12
N LEU A 94 -3.88 15.11 5.82
CA LEU A 94 -3.14 16.27 5.31
C LEU A 94 -4.02 17.52 5.19
N ALA A 95 -5.25 17.45 5.67
CA ALA A 95 -6.21 18.54 5.61
C ALA A 95 -6.48 19.00 4.17
N ARG A 96 -6.63 18.02 3.28
CA ARG A 96 -7.00 18.24 1.88
C ARG A 96 -8.37 17.59 1.64
N PRO A 97 -9.43 18.17 2.20
CA PRO A 97 -10.74 17.49 2.27
C PRO A 97 -11.39 17.27 0.91
N GLN A 98 -11.20 18.16 -0.04
CA GLN A 98 -11.83 18.01 -1.35
C GLN A 98 -11.23 16.83 -2.09
N GLU A 99 -9.91 16.70 -2.06
CA GLU A 99 -9.24 15.58 -2.67
C GLU A 99 -9.56 14.27 -1.94
N ALA A 100 -9.66 14.35 -0.62
CA ALA A 100 -10.03 13.18 0.18
C ALA A 100 -11.43 12.71 -0.19
N GLU A 101 -12.36 13.61 -0.41
CA GLU A 101 -13.70 13.26 -0.82
C GLU A 101 -13.71 12.58 -2.18
N GLN A 102 -12.94 13.11 -3.12
CA GLN A 102 -12.82 12.49 -4.43
C GLN A 102 -12.26 11.07 -4.34
N ALA A 103 -11.25 10.90 -3.51
CA ALA A 103 -10.66 9.58 -3.30
C ALA A 103 -11.66 8.62 -2.67
N MET A 104 -12.46 9.10 -1.73
CA MET A 104 -13.47 8.27 -1.10
C MET A 104 -14.55 7.86 -2.10
N ARG A 105 -14.96 8.76 -2.98
CA ARG A 105 -15.90 8.40 -4.03
C ARG A 105 -15.33 7.34 -4.95
N ALA A 106 -14.05 7.48 -5.32
CA ALA A 106 -13.38 6.50 -6.16
C ALA A 106 -13.31 5.14 -5.44
N TYR A 107 -13.06 5.16 -4.13
CA TYR A 107 -13.07 3.93 -3.34
C TYR A 107 -14.42 3.24 -3.39
N LEU A 108 -15.49 4.00 -3.17
CA LEU A 108 -16.82 3.42 -3.16
C LEU A 108 -17.20 2.82 -4.52
N GLN A 109 -16.79 3.47 -5.59
CA GLN A 109 -17.01 2.93 -6.93
C GLN A 109 -16.18 1.68 -7.18
N ALA A 110 -14.91 1.70 -6.75
CA ALA A 110 -14.02 0.58 -7.00
C ALA A 110 -14.41 -0.66 -6.22
N ARG A 111 -14.96 -0.49 -5.01
CA ARG A 111 -15.34 -1.64 -4.20
C ARG A 111 -16.73 -2.15 -4.52
N ALA A 112 -17.51 -1.39 -5.27
CA ALA A 112 -18.86 -1.82 -5.60
C ALA A 112 -18.80 -3.09 -6.45
N PRO A 113 -19.57 -4.11 -6.12
CA PRO A 113 -19.56 -5.32 -6.93
C PRO A 113 -20.11 -5.02 -8.32
N HIS A 114 -19.56 -5.72 -9.31
CA HIS A 114 -20.07 -5.59 -10.65
C HIS A 114 -21.52 -6.09 -10.68
N ARG A 115 -22.39 -5.29 -11.25
CA ARG A 115 -23.79 -5.65 -11.34
C ARG A 115 -24.19 -5.79 -12.79
N PRO A 116 -24.72 -6.95 -13.19
CA PRO A 116 -25.29 -7.07 -14.51
C PRO A 116 -26.46 -6.09 -14.66
N PRO A 117 -26.76 -5.67 -15.87
CA PRO A 117 -27.85 -4.70 -16.05
C PRO A 117 -29.18 -5.15 -15.48
N GLU A 118 -29.42 -6.45 -15.48
CA GLU A 118 -30.70 -6.95 -14.96
C GLU A 118 -30.81 -6.79 -13.45
N ASP A 119 -29.69 -6.61 -12.74
CA ASP A 119 -29.76 -6.39 -11.30
C ASP A 119 -30.42 -5.06 -10.98
N SER A 120 -30.29 -4.10 -11.84
CA SER A 120 -30.93 -2.81 -11.64
C SER A 120 -32.28 -2.76 -12.30
N ALA A 121 -32.67 -3.79 -13.01
CA ALA A 121 -33.98 -3.83 -13.64
C ALA A 121 -35.07 -4.12 -12.61
N PRO A 122 -36.23 -3.57 -12.77
CA PRO A 122 -37.33 -3.83 -11.86
C PRO A 122 -37.80 -5.26 -11.90
#